data_abbadc6629e74eec641a4dc6a2012a49
#
_entry.id   abbadc6629e74eec641a4dc6a2012a49
#
_cell.length_a   1.000
_cell.length_b   1.000
_cell.length_c   1.000
_cell.angle_alpha   90.00
_cell.angle_beta   90.00
_cell.angle_gamma   90.00
#
_symmetry.space_group_name_H-M   'P 1'
#
loop_
_entity.id
_entity.type
_entity.pdbx_description
1 polymer ?
#
loop_
_entity_poly.entity_id
_entity_poly.type
_entity_poly.pdbx_seq_one_letter_code
_entity_poly.pdbx_strand_id
1 'polypeptide(L)'
;MRTSGDQQSYDFSDWEVIGKGTERVCYKHPDDPRRCVKLSPKSNSKQTHREIRYLNFLKKRGVPFTFIPEFYQVVETKDFIGMEVELVSNRDATRALNLEHYLMAHHSPVDIEAFKQALEELKAYLLEFNVIPCDLLLSNMLVVEEDEGIRVRLIDGYGAAEFIPFSNYIPVVGRRKIQRKWDKFINNIIEPCIARIKEEASKC
;
A
#
# COMPACT_ATOMS: atom_id res chain seq x y z
N MET A 1 -32.33 0.94 -20.59
CA MET A 1 -32.39 -0.33 -19.88
C MET A 1 -31.02 -0.99 -19.98
N ARG A 2 -30.17 -0.87 -18.96
CA ARG A 2 -28.94 -1.65 -18.84
C ARG A 2 -29.24 -2.73 -17.83
N THR A 3 -29.18 -3.96 -18.28
CA THR A 3 -29.37 -5.19 -17.54
C THR A 3 -28.45 -5.24 -16.32
N SER A 4 -29.04 -5.65 -15.21
CA SER A 4 -28.38 -6.02 -13.95
C SER A 4 -27.17 -6.90 -14.25
N GLY A 5 -25.98 -6.37 -13.89
CA GLY A 5 -24.72 -7.12 -14.02
C GLY A 5 -24.78 -8.39 -13.19
N ASP A 6 -24.34 -9.46 -13.79
CA ASP A 6 -24.07 -10.73 -13.13
C ASP A 6 -23.28 -10.47 -11.85
N GLN A 7 -23.87 -10.75 -10.70
CA GLN A 7 -23.14 -10.84 -9.44
C GLN A 7 -22.22 -12.06 -9.57
N GLN A 8 -20.98 -11.80 -9.92
CA GLN A 8 -19.94 -12.82 -9.95
C GLN A 8 -19.90 -13.47 -8.57
N SER A 9 -20.33 -14.71 -8.47
CA SER A 9 -20.29 -15.46 -7.22
C SER A 9 -18.84 -15.81 -6.92
N TYR A 10 -18.22 -15.06 -6.02
CA TYR A 10 -16.87 -15.35 -5.55
C TYR A 10 -16.94 -16.47 -4.51
N ASP A 11 -16.29 -17.58 -4.79
CA ASP A 11 -15.96 -18.61 -3.80
C ASP A 11 -14.46 -18.53 -3.48
N PHE A 12 -14.15 -18.14 -2.25
CA PHE A 12 -12.78 -17.97 -1.79
C PHE A 12 -12.19 -19.20 -1.10
N SER A 13 -12.92 -20.31 -1.05
CA SER A 13 -12.51 -21.53 -0.31
C SER A 13 -11.19 -22.12 -0.80
N ASP A 14 -10.96 -22.04 -2.11
CA ASP A 14 -9.78 -22.61 -2.78
C ASP A 14 -8.72 -21.55 -3.14
N TRP A 15 -8.92 -20.30 -2.74
CA TRP A 15 -7.98 -19.24 -3.07
C TRP A 15 -6.77 -19.24 -2.13
N GLU A 16 -5.59 -19.02 -2.70
CA GLU A 16 -4.34 -18.89 -1.93
C GLU A 16 -4.37 -17.66 -1.01
N VAL A 17 -4.20 -17.86 0.29
CA VAL A 17 -4.04 -16.78 1.26
C VAL A 17 -2.60 -16.28 1.22
N ILE A 18 -2.41 -15.01 0.83
CA ILE A 18 -1.09 -14.36 0.73
C ILE A 18 -0.80 -13.38 1.87
N GLY A 19 -1.82 -13.06 2.66
CA GLY A 19 -1.66 -12.20 3.84
C GLY A 19 -2.88 -12.24 4.73
N LYS A 20 -2.66 -12.07 6.04
CA LYS A 20 -3.72 -11.99 7.03
C LYS A 20 -3.43 -10.86 8.01
N GLY A 21 -4.32 -9.88 8.03
CA GLY A 21 -4.31 -8.77 8.98
C GLY A 21 -5.36 -8.94 10.08
N THR A 22 -5.54 -7.91 10.90
CA THR A 22 -6.50 -7.91 12.01
C THR A 22 -7.95 -7.95 11.52
N GLU A 23 -8.28 -7.22 10.46
CA GLU A 23 -9.65 -7.12 9.91
C GLU A 23 -9.81 -7.81 8.56
N ARG A 24 -8.70 -8.09 7.87
CA ARG A 24 -8.71 -8.51 6.46
C ARG A 24 -7.87 -9.76 6.20
N VAL A 25 -8.33 -10.52 5.22
CA VAL A 25 -7.54 -11.58 4.58
C VAL A 25 -7.29 -11.15 3.14
N CYS A 26 -6.06 -11.34 2.67
CA CYS A 26 -5.66 -11.08 1.31
C CYS A 26 -5.50 -12.41 0.57
N TYR A 27 -6.25 -12.55 -0.51
CA TYR A 27 -6.24 -13.73 -1.36
C TYR A 27 -5.61 -13.39 -2.70
N LYS A 28 -4.76 -14.26 -3.22
CA LYS A 28 -4.26 -14.16 -4.59
C LYS A 28 -5.38 -14.51 -5.57
N HIS A 29 -5.51 -13.73 -6.65
CA HIS A 29 -6.51 -14.02 -7.67
C HIS A 29 -6.10 -15.30 -8.43
N PRO A 30 -7.01 -16.29 -8.62
CA PRO A 30 -6.64 -17.57 -9.21
C PRO A 30 -6.26 -17.46 -10.70
N ASP A 31 -6.93 -16.58 -11.45
CA ASP A 31 -6.76 -16.46 -12.90
C ASP A 31 -5.84 -15.29 -13.32
N ASP A 32 -5.51 -14.37 -12.42
CA ASP A 32 -4.58 -13.27 -12.71
C ASP A 32 -3.53 -13.13 -11.59
N PRO A 33 -2.30 -13.59 -11.79
CA PRO A 33 -1.26 -13.55 -10.77
C PRO A 33 -0.83 -12.13 -10.37
N ARG A 34 -1.26 -11.10 -11.11
CA ARG A 34 -1.01 -9.68 -10.81
C ARG A 34 -2.11 -9.04 -9.97
N ARG A 35 -3.08 -9.82 -9.49
CA ARG A 35 -4.20 -9.32 -8.71
C ARG A 35 -4.34 -10.04 -7.38
N CYS A 36 -4.91 -9.35 -6.43
CA CYS A 36 -5.33 -9.93 -5.16
C CYS A 36 -6.64 -9.30 -4.69
N VAL A 37 -7.33 -10.02 -3.81
CA VAL A 37 -8.56 -9.54 -3.18
C VAL A 37 -8.32 -9.39 -1.69
N LYS A 38 -8.48 -8.16 -1.19
CA LYS A 38 -8.48 -7.85 0.24
C LYS A 38 -9.91 -7.91 0.73
N LEU A 39 -10.22 -8.88 1.60
CA LEU A 39 -11.59 -9.23 2.00
C LEU A 39 -11.78 -9.08 3.51
N SER A 40 -12.88 -8.46 3.93
CA SER A 40 -13.31 -8.31 5.33
C SER A 40 -14.70 -8.87 5.55
N PRO A 41 -15.01 -9.48 6.71
CA PRO A 41 -16.39 -9.73 7.09
C PRO A 41 -17.19 -8.44 7.16
N LYS A 42 -18.44 -8.43 6.69
CA LYS A 42 -19.32 -7.23 6.73
C LYS A 42 -19.54 -6.74 8.16
N SER A 43 -19.51 -7.63 9.14
CA SER A 43 -19.59 -7.30 10.56
C SER A 43 -18.41 -6.49 11.09
N ASN A 44 -17.25 -6.55 10.40
CA ASN A 44 -16.03 -5.82 10.75
C ASN A 44 -15.35 -5.28 9.48
N SER A 45 -15.94 -4.28 8.84
CA SER A 45 -15.51 -3.78 7.52
C SER A 45 -15.35 -2.26 7.44
N LYS A 46 -15.29 -1.57 8.59
CA LYS A 46 -15.20 -0.09 8.62
C LYS A 46 -13.96 0.44 7.89
N GLN A 47 -12.82 -0.20 8.09
CA GLN A 47 -11.57 0.17 7.42
C GLN A 47 -11.67 -0.09 5.92
N THR A 48 -12.21 -1.24 5.51
CA THR A 48 -12.39 -1.62 4.11
C THR A 48 -13.30 -0.63 3.37
N HIS A 49 -14.44 -0.24 3.95
CA HIS A 49 -15.32 0.78 3.36
C HIS A 49 -14.64 2.14 3.22
N ARG A 50 -13.82 2.54 4.19
CA ARG A 50 -13.06 3.79 4.14
C ARG A 50 -12.05 3.76 3.00
N GLU A 51 -11.31 2.67 2.87
CA GLU A 51 -10.29 2.48 1.84
C GLU A 51 -10.90 2.46 0.44
N ILE A 52 -11.98 1.70 0.24
CA ILE A 52 -12.73 1.68 -1.03
C ILE A 52 -13.19 3.09 -1.43
N ARG A 53 -13.76 3.84 -0.50
CA ARG A 53 -14.18 5.23 -0.77
C ARG A 53 -13.01 6.12 -1.15
N TYR A 54 -11.88 5.94 -0.47
CA TYR A 54 -10.68 6.73 -0.73
C TYR A 54 -10.06 6.40 -2.10
N LEU A 55 -9.92 5.12 -2.45
CA LEU A 55 -9.43 4.69 -3.76
C LEU A 55 -10.31 5.18 -4.91
N ASN A 56 -11.63 5.08 -4.74
CA ASN A 56 -12.58 5.66 -5.70
C ASN A 56 -12.44 7.18 -5.83
N PHE A 57 -12.18 7.88 -4.73
CA PHE A 57 -11.91 9.32 -4.73
C PHE A 57 -10.63 9.65 -5.50
N LEU A 58 -9.54 8.92 -5.28
CA LEU A 58 -8.28 9.09 -6.02
C LEU A 58 -8.48 8.83 -7.52
N LYS A 59 -9.17 7.74 -7.86
CA LYS A 59 -9.46 7.37 -9.26
C LYS A 59 -10.27 8.46 -9.97
N LYS A 60 -11.28 9.02 -9.31
CA LYS A 60 -12.08 10.14 -9.85
C LYS A 60 -11.28 11.43 -10.06
N ARG A 61 -10.21 11.63 -9.30
CA ARG A 61 -9.29 12.76 -9.46
C ARG A 61 -8.21 12.53 -10.53
N GLY A 62 -8.17 11.35 -11.14
CA GLY A 62 -7.14 11.01 -12.12
C GLY A 62 -5.75 10.83 -11.50
N VAL A 63 -5.66 10.47 -10.20
CA VAL A 63 -4.39 10.20 -9.55
C VAL A 63 -3.78 8.93 -10.16
N PRO A 64 -2.54 8.96 -10.65
CA PRO A 64 -1.88 7.76 -11.16
C PRO A 64 -1.54 6.80 -10.02
N PHE A 65 -1.77 5.50 -10.21
CA PHE A 65 -1.53 4.47 -9.20
C PHE A 65 -0.10 3.89 -9.30
N THR A 66 0.90 4.73 -9.57
CA THR A 66 2.30 4.31 -9.73
C THR A 66 2.98 3.94 -8.42
N PHE A 67 2.61 4.58 -7.31
CA PHE A 67 3.18 4.35 -5.98
C PHE A 67 2.22 3.71 -4.98
N ILE A 68 1.00 3.42 -5.41
CA ILE A 68 0.00 2.64 -4.68
C ILE A 68 -0.56 1.56 -5.59
N PRO A 69 -1.15 0.45 -5.07
CA PRO A 69 -1.74 -0.59 -5.91
C PRO A 69 -2.89 -0.06 -6.77
N GLU A 70 -2.95 -0.48 -8.04
CA GLU A 70 -4.11 -0.21 -8.88
C GLU A 70 -5.38 -0.76 -8.23
N PHE A 71 -6.44 0.01 -8.25
CA PHE A 71 -7.74 -0.38 -7.75
C PHE A 71 -8.66 -0.77 -8.91
N TYR A 72 -9.04 -2.03 -8.99
CA TYR A 72 -9.85 -2.55 -10.08
C TYR A 72 -11.34 -2.42 -9.77
N GLN A 73 -11.80 -3.08 -8.72
CA GLN A 73 -13.23 -3.11 -8.37
C GLN A 73 -13.51 -3.43 -6.91
N VAL A 74 -14.75 -3.20 -6.51
CA VAL A 74 -15.28 -3.67 -5.23
C VAL A 74 -15.73 -5.12 -5.41
N VAL A 75 -15.40 -5.95 -4.42
CA VAL A 75 -15.85 -7.34 -4.32
C VAL A 75 -16.81 -7.44 -3.16
N GLU A 76 -18.03 -7.92 -3.43
CA GLU A 76 -19.05 -8.03 -2.41
C GLU A 76 -19.77 -9.39 -2.53
N THR A 77 -19.89 -10.09 -1.41
CA THR A 77 -20.66 -11.31 -1.24
C THR A 77 -21.74 -11.10 -0.19
N LYS A 78 -22.50 -12.15 0.16
CA LYS A 78 -23.51 -12.07 1.23
C LYS A 78 -22.87 -11.62 2.55
N ASP A 79 -21.75 -12.21 2.94
CA ASP A 79 -21.16 -12.07 4.27
C ASP A 79 -19.88 -11.22 4.30
N PHE A 80 -19.30 -10.95 3.14
CA PHE A 80 -18.01 -10.26 3.00
C PHE A 80 -18.07 -9.06 2.07
N ILE A 81 -17.18 -8.11 2.29
CA ILE A 81 -16.88 -6.99 1.40
C ILE A 81 -15.38 -6.82 1.30
N GLY A 82 -14.92 -6.45 0.11
CA GLY A 82 -13.51 -6.24 -0.14
C GLY A 82 -13.24 -5.45 -1.41
N MET A 83 -12.01 -5.49 -1.82
CA MET A 83 -11.53 -4.84 -3.02
C MET A 83 -10.53 -5.71 -3.77
N GLU A 84 -10.68 -5.74 -5.07
CA GLU A 84 -9.69 -6.29 -5.98
C GLU A 84 -8.69 -5.20 -6.33
N VAL A 85 -7.42 -5.47 -6.04
CA VAL A 85 -6.31 -4.55 -6.27
C VAL A 85 -5.13 -5.27 -6.91
N GLU A 86 -4.19 -4.50 -7.41
CA GLU A 86 -2.92 -5.02 -7.89
C GLU A 86 -2.17 -5.78 -6.78
N LEU A 87 -1.69 -6.97 -7.09
CA LEU A 87 -0.71 -7.68 -6.29
C LEU A 87 0.69 -7.16 -6.65
N VAL A 88 1.19 -6.26 -5.82
CA VAL A 88 2.49 -5.64 -6.03
C VAL A 88 3.60 -6.70 -5.93
N SER A 89 4.37 -6.86 -6.98
CA SER A 89 5.49 -7.81 -7.11
C SER A 89 6.67 -7.14 -7.81
N ASN A 90 7.83 -7.77 -7.76
CA ASN A 90 8.97 -7.40 -8.58
C ASN A 90 8.66 -7.63 -10.08
N ARG A 91 9.48 -7.07 -10.96
CA ARG A 91 9.29 -7.21 -12.40
C ARG A 91 9.30 -8.66 -12.87
N ASP A 92 10.13 -9.50 -12.29
CA ASP A 92 10.22 -10.94 -12.58
C ASP A 92 9.08 -11.77 -11.95
N ALA A 93 8.05 -11.10 -11.41
CA ALA A 93 6.92 -11.66 -10.68
C ALA A 93 7.29 -12.34 -9.35
N THR A 94 8.49 -12.17 -8.86
CA THR A 94 8.86 -12.58 -7.50
C THR A 94 8.21 -11.68 -6.46
N ARG A 95 8.15 -12.14 -5.23
CA ARG A 95 7.55 -11.39 -4.13
C ARG A 95 8.43 -10.20 -3.75
N ALA A 96 7.89 -8.99 -3.86
CA ALA A 96 8.54 -7.79 -3.35
C ALA A 96 8.68 -7.84 -1.81
N LEU A 97 9.80 -7.37 -1.30
CA LEU A 97 10.10 -7.35 0.12
C LEU A 97 9.49 -6.10 0.79
N ASN A 98 9.06 -6.23 2.05
CA ASN A 98 8.77 -5.05 2.83
C ASN A 98 10.07 -4.29 3.17
N LEU A 99 9.94 -3.05 3.63
CA LEU A 99 11.10 -2.18 3.84
C LEU A 99 12.14 -2.76 4.80
N GLU A 100 11.70 -3.41 5.87
CA GLU A 100 12.61 -4.00 6.85
C GLU A 100 13.39 -5.18 6.26
N HIS A 101 12.70 -6.12 5.63
CA HIS A 101 13.35 -7.27 4.99
C HIS A 101 14.28 -6.85 3.84
N TYR A 102 13.90 -5.80 3.08
CA TYR A 102 14.77 -5.26 2.04
C TYR A 102 16.08 -4.72 2.63
N LEU A 103 16.01 -3.89 3.66
CA LEU A 103 17.18 -3.31 4.31
C LEU A 103 18.07 -4.37 4.98
N MET A 104 17.48 -5.46 5.51
CA MET A 104 18.25 -6.58 6.04
C MET A 104 19.07 -7.30 4.95
N ALA A 105 18.54 -7.40 3.74
CA ALA A 105 19.21 -8.04 2.61
C ALA A 105 20.16 -7.08 1.85
N HIS A 106 19.86 -5.77 1.84
CA HIS A 106 20.52 -4.74 1.04
C HIS A 106 20.91 -3.57 1.93
N HIS A 107 22.08 -3.64 2.56
CA HIS A 107 22.52 -2.67 3.57
C HIS A 107 23.87 -2.01 3.28
N SER A 108 24.43 -2.19 2.09
CA SER A 108 25.60 -1.44 1.68
C SER A 108 25.30 0.08 1.63
N PRO A 109 26.31 0.95 1.71
CA PRO A 109 26.07 2.40 1.58
C PRO A 109 25.35 2.78 0.28
N VAL A 110 25.61 2.09 -0.83
CA VAL A 110 24.97 2.33 -2.13
C VAL A 110 23.50 1.91 -2.08
N ASP A 111 23.18 0.74 -1.51
CA ASP A 111 21.81 0.26 -1.37
C ASP A 111 20.98 1.19 -0.48
N ILE A 112 21.56 1.67 0.63
CA ILE A 112 20.87 2.61 1.54
C ILE A 112 20.58 3.94 0.85
N GLU A 113 21.50 4.44 0.02
CA GLU A 113 21.27 5.68 -0.74
C GLU A 113 20.18 5.51 -1.78
N ALA A 114 20.21 4.42 -2.56
CA ALA A 114 19.14 4.08 -3.51
C ALA A 114 17.78 3.94 -2.81
N PHE A 115 17.75 3.29 -1.64
CA PHE A 115 16.54 3.17 -0.83
C PHE A 115 16.01 4.53 -0.35
N LYS A 116 16.89 5.41 0.13
CA LYS A 116 16.50 6.77 0.53
C LYS A 116 15.95 7.57 -0.63
N GLN A 117 16.57 7.47 -1.81
CA GLN A 117 16.08 8.11 -3.03
C GLN A 117 14.67 7.61 -3.40
N ALA A 118 14.43 6.31 -3.36
CA ALA A 118 13.12 5.73 -3.64
C ALA A 118 12.05 6.17 -2.62
N LEU A 119 12.43 6.41 -1.36
CA LEU A 119 11.54 7.00 -0.35
C LEU A 119 11.18 8.45 -0.68
N GLU A 120 12.15 9.28 -1.12
CA GLU A 120 11.87 10.66 -1.51
C GLU A 120 10.96 10.74 -2.76
N GLU A 121 11.06 9.80 -3.68
CA GLU A 121 10.16 9.69 -4.82
C GLU A 121 8.72 9.37 -4.38
N LEU A 122 8.55 8.43 -3.45
CA LEU A 122 7.24 8.16 -2.85
C LEU A 122 6.69 9.42 -2.15
N LYS A 123 7.51 10.13 -1.37
CA LYS A 123 7.10 11.38 -0.72
C LYS A 123 6.65 12.43 -1.73
N ALA A 124 7.44 12.62 -2.80
CA ALA A 124 7.10 13.56 -3.86
C ALA A 124 5.74 13.25 -4.47
N TYR A 125 5.49 11.98 -4.80
CA TYR A 125 4.19 11.52 -5.29
C TYR A 125 3.05 11.81 -4.29
N LEU A 126 3.23 11.48 -3.00
CA LEU A 126 2.20 11.74 -1.98
C LEU A 126 1.86 13.24 -1.88
N LEU A 127 2.88 14.11 -1.96
CA LEU A 127 2.70 15.57 -1.91
C LEU A 127 2.09 16.14 -3.18
N GLU A 128 2.52 15.68 -4.35
CA GLU A 128 2.05 16.15 -5.66
C GLU A 128 0.56 15.85 -5.82
N PHE A 129 0.17 14.59 -5.61
CA PHE A 129 -1.20 14.13 -5.81
C PHE A 129 -2.08 14.26 -4.56
N ASN A 130 -1.54 14.80 -3.46
CA ASN A 130 -2.23 14.91 -2.18
C ASN A 130 -2.82 13.55 -1.74
N VAL A 131 -2.02 12.48 -1.83
CA VAL A 131 -2.37 11.15 -1.33
C VAL A 131 -2.02 11.07 0.14
N ILE A 132 -3.03 11.01 0.99
CA ILE A 132 -2.85 11.10 2.45
C ILE A 132 -2.56 9.72 3.04
N PRO A 133 -1.35 9.48 3.58
CA PRO A 133 -1.10 8.26 4.32
C PRO A 133 -1.81 8.31 5.68
N CYS A 134 -2.47 7.21 6.04
CA CYS A 134 -3.04 7.01 7.38
C CYS A 134 -1.94 6.56 8.33
N ASP A 135 -1.25 5.48 7.96
CA ASP A 135 -0.18 4.87 8.73
C ASP A 135 1.01 4.53 7.83
N LEU A 136 2.13 5.20 8.07
CA LEU A 136 3.41 4.90 7.45
C LEU A 136 4.15 3.89 8.33
N LEU A 137 4.05 2.60 7.98
CA LEU A 137 4.70 1.49 8.66
C LEU A 137 5.58 0.72 7.69
N LEU A 138 6.64 0.08 8.18
CA LEU A 138 7.52 -0.75 7.35
C LEU A 138 6.76 -1.87 6.64
N SER A 139 5.76 -2.45 7.31
CA SER A 139 4.90 -3.51 6.75
C SER A 139 3.89 -3.04 5.69
N ASN A 140 3.60 -1.74 5.64
CA ASN A 140 2.63 -1.16 4.71
C ASN A 140 3.25 -0.72 3.39
N MET A 141 4.55 -0.93 3.23
CA MET A 141 5.29 -0.58 2.04
C MET A 141 6.13 -1.75 1.54
N LEU A 142 6.26 -1.84 0.22
CA LEU A 142 7.11 -2.82 -0.46
C LEU A 142 8.18 -2.09 -1.25
N VAL A 143 9.37 -2.70 -1.32
CA VAL A 143 10.43 -2.32 -2.27
C VAL A 143 10.27 -3.22 -3.49
N VAL A 144 10.04 -2.61 -4.62
CA VAL A 144 9.86 -3.27 -5.91
C VAL A 144 11.14 -3.07 -6.72
N GLU A 145 11.72 -4.15 -7.20
CA GLU A 145 12.84 -4.12 -8.14
C GLU A 145 12.31 -3.85 -9.56
N GLU A 146 12.87 -2.83 -10.21
CA GLU A 146 12.55 -2.41 -11.57
C GLU A 146 13.76 -2.59 -12.50
N ASP A 147 13.65 -2.22 -13.77
CA ASP A 147 14.76 -2.30 -14.72
C ASP A 147 15.95 -1.44 -14.32
N GLU A 148 15.67 -0.26 -13.79
CA GLU A 148 16.66 0.71 -13.39
C GLU A 148 16.40 1.11 -11.92
N GLY A 149 16.89 0.26 -11.01
CA GLY A 149 16.84 0.53 -9.57
C GLY A 149 15.61 -0.05 -8.85
N ILE A 150 15.14 0.67 -7.86
CA ILE A 150 14.06 0.22 -6.98
C ILE A 150 13.01 1.31 -6.83
N ARG A 151 11.77 0.89 -6.54
CA ARG A 151 10.66 1.78 -6.18
C ARG A 151 10.01 1.34 -4.87
N VAL A 152 9.80 2.28 -3.96
CA VAL A 152 8.99 2.03 -2.76
C VAL A 152 7.52 2.30 -3.06
N ARG A 153 6.65 1.31 -2.81
CA ARG A 153 5.21 1.41 -3.02
C ARG A 153 4.43 1.25 -1.72
N LEU A 154 3.50 2.15 -1.44
CA LEU A 154 2.61 2.09 -0.27
C LEU A 154 1.41 1.18 -0.59
N ILE A 155 1.36 0.00 0.01
CA ILE A 155 0.34 -1.03 -0.29
C ILE A 155 -0.86 -1.04 0.66
N ASP A 156 -0.77 -0.33 1.78
CA ASP A 156 -1.84 -0.19 2.78
C ASP A 156 -1.64 1.10 3.59
N GLY A 157 -2.61 1.45 4.43
CA GLY A 157 -2.49 2.59 5.33
C GLY A 157 -2.66 3.94 4.63
N TYR A 158 -3.49 4.06 3.61
CA TYR A 158 -3.86 5.33 2.98
C TYR A 158 -5.32 5.70 3.24
N GLY A 159 -5.61 6.99 3.07
CA GLY A 159 -6.90 7.60 3.39
C GLY A 159 -6.94 8.24 4.77
N ALA A 160 -7.64 9.38 4.90
CA ALA A 160 -7.78 10.06 6.18
C ALA A 160 -8.70 9.27 7.11
N ALA A 161 -8.23 9.00 8.33
CA ALA A 161 -9.03 8.38 9.39
C ALA A 161 -10.00 9.35 10.06
N GLU A 162 -10.02 10.61 9.64
CA GLU A 162 -10.81 11.68 10.23
C GLU A 162 -12.29 11.58 9.86
N PHE A 163 -13.15 12.00 10.77
CA PHE A 163 -14.60 12.06 10.55
C PHE A 163 -14.97 12.99 9.39
N ILE A 164 -14.28 14.13 9.29
CA ILE A 164 -14.38 15.05 8.15
C ILE A 164 -12.97 15.17 7.53
N PRO A 165 -12.72 14.57 6.37
CA PRO A 165 -11.37 14.51 5.79
C PRO A 165 -11.03 15.79 5.01
N PHE A 166 -10.99 16.93 5.66
CA PHE A 166 -10.61 18.22 5.04
C PHE A 166 -9.28 18.14 4.28
N SER A 167 -8.34 17.35 4.80
CA SER A 167 -7.04 17.12 4.18
C SER A 167 -7.13 16.52 2.78
N ASN A 168 -8.19 15.77 2.47
CA ASN A 168 -8.38 15.20 1.13
C ASN A 168 -8.78 16.26 0.10
N TYR A 169 -9.50 17.31 0.54
CA TYR A 169 -10.09 18.31 -0.35
C TYR A 169 -9.30 19.64 -0.38
N ILE A 170 -8.54 19.92 0.67
CA ILE A 170 -7.73 21.14 0.79
C ILE A 170 -6.25 20.79 0.67
N PRO A 171 -5.61 20.95 -0.51
CA PRO A 171 -4.25 20.46 -0.76
C PRO A 171 -3.21 20.99 0.23
N VAL A 172 -3.31 22.25 0.66
CA VAL A 172 -2.38 22.84 1.64
C VAL A 172 -2.45 22.11 3.00
N VAL A 173 -3.66 21.77 3.44
CA VAL A 173 -3.87 21.02 4.70
C VAL A 173 -3.35 19.60 4.55
N GLY A 174 -3.64 18.97 3.40
CA GLY A 174 -3.17 17.63 3.09
C GLY A 174 -1.65 17.54 3.05
N ARG A 175 -1.00 18.44 2.31
CA ARG A 175 0.47 18.50 2.21
C ARG A 175 1.16 18.69 3.57
N ARG A 176 0.64 19.58 4.43
CA ARG A 176 1.14 19.75 5.80
C ARG A 176 1.00 18.46 6.63
N LYS A 177 -0.12 17.74 6.46
CA LYS A 177 -0.36 16.47 7.14
C LYS A 177 0.58 15.37 6.63
N ILE A 178 0.79 15.29 5.31
CA ILE A 178 1.75 14.36 4.70
C ILE A 178 3.15 14.64 5.25
N GLN A 179 3.63 15.88 5.18
CA GLN A 179 4.95 16.25 5.65
C GLN A 179 5.16 15.87 7.12
N ARG A 180 4.24 16.24 8.01
CA ARG A 180 4.34 15.90 9.44
C ARG A 180 4.40 14.38 9.69
N LYS A 181 3.61 13.58 8.94
CA LYS A 181 3.63 12.12 9.07
C LYS A 181 4.92 11.52 8.51
N TRP A 182 5.39 12.08 7.40
CA TRP A 182 6.64 11.69 6.77
C TRP A 182 7.83 11.93 7.68
N ASP A 183 7.95 13.12 8.27
CA ASP A 183 9.04 13.45 9.20
C ASP A 183 9.08 12.51 10.40
N LYS A 184 7.89 12.17 10.96
CA LYS A 184 7.80 11.17 12.02
C LYS A 184 8.22 9.79 11.57
N PHE A 185 7.85 9.38 10.36
CA PHE A 185 8.20 8.08 9.80
C PHE A 185 9.72 7.97 9.58
N ILE A 186 10.33 8.98 8.98
CA ILE A 186 11.79 8.99 8.77
C ILE A 186 12.52 8.97 10.11
N ASN A 187 12.22 9.92 11.00
CA ASN A 187 13.00 10.11 12.24
C ASN A 187 12.77 8.98 13.26
N ASN A 188 11.57 8.42 13.33
CA ASN A 188 11.23 7.47 14.40
C ASN A 188 11.23 6.01 13.93
N ILE A 189 11.25 5.75 12.63
CA ILE A 189 11.18 4.39 12.08
C ILE A 189 12.34 4.10 11.15
N ILE A 190 12.53 4.88 10.08
CA ILE A 190 13.52 4.57 9.03
C ILE A 190 14.95 4.76 9.55
N GLU A 191 15.29 5.93 10.08
CA GLU A 191 16.66 6.18 10.56
C GLU A 191 17.08 5.22 11.70
N PRO A 192 16.24 4.94 12.71
CA PRO A 192 16.54 3.91 13.70
C PRO A 192 16.68 2.50 13.12
N CYS A 193 15.86 2.14 12.13
CA CYS A 193 15.96 0.84 11.45
C CYS A 193 17.30 0.71 10.72
N ILE A 194 17.70 1.71 9.94
CA ILE A 194 18.98 1.73 9.23
C ILE A 194 20.16 1.69 10.23
N ALA A 195 20.10 2.45 11.33
CA ALA A 195 21.14 2.46 12.35
C ALA A 195 21.32 1.07 12.97
N ARG A 196 20.21 0.40 13.35
CA ARG A 196 20.23 -0.95 13.91
C ARG A 196 20.86 -1.96 12.94
N ILE A 197 20.45 -1.95 11.69
CA ILE A 197 20.94 -2.88 10.67
C ILE A 197 22.44 -2.70 10.42
N LYS A 198 22.92 -1.45 10.37
CA LYS A 198 24.37 -1.14 10.26
C LYS A 198 25.16 -1.65 11.46
N GLU A 199 24.61 -1.51 12.66
CA GLU A 199 25.26 -2.01 13.88
C GLU A 199 25.33 -3.54 13.90
N GLU A 200 24.26 -4.24 13.47
CA GLU A 200 24.23 -5.69 13.35
C GLU A 200 25.23 -6.19 12.29
N ALA A 201 25.28 -5.55 11.12
CA ALA A 201 26.22 -5.89 10.06
C ALA A 201 27.70 -5.65 10.45
N SER A 202 27.99 -4.72 11.36
CA SER A 202 29.36 -4.46 11.83
C SER A 202 29.85 -5.45 12.89
N LYS A 203 28.97 -6.31 13.42
CA LYS A 203 29.27 -7.34 14.43
C LYS A 203 29.50 -8.73 13.82
N CYS A 204 29.22 -8.90 12.53
CA CYS A 204 29.47 -10.13 11.76
C CYS A 204 30.76 -10.03 10.97
#